data_fe2b5c9485243c946b13f507d0f8561b
#
_entry.id   fe2b5c9485243c946b13f507d0f8561b
#
_cell.length_a   1.000
_cell.length_b   1.000
_cell.length_c   1.000
_cell.angle_alpha   90.00
_cell.angle_beta   90.00
_cell.angle_gamma   90.00
#
_symmetry.space_group_name_H-M   'P 1'
#
loop_
_entity.id
_entity.type
_entity.pdbx_description
1 polymer ?
#
loop_
_entity_poly.entity_id
_entity_poly.type
_entity_poly.pdbx_seq_one_letter_code
_entity_poly.pdbx_strand_id
1 'polypeptide(L)'
;HRHRGEMVHGVVPIHAEVANLDRSIVFTGPPLHWREVEKPIRGGQGITTVQAGGGLMVMEWARVERCGRVALGQYCVHLHLVGKCASCAVRGVVVDGGVNKGITIHGTHDATVEENVVYDLRGASIYVEDGNEVGNLVKNNALICPSFGGGGLGGVANDGSGRVLQRCVCDCVPEHADSDKNEQAAIYVLSPSNDFVGNRVCGHENAFFSNHQGGRNWGIGAANGKVCLLSSPFGRFEGNVFHN
;
A
#
# COMPACT_ATOMS: atom_id res chain seq x y z
N HIS A 1 17.49 -9.42 -21.98
CA HIS A 1 17.36 -8.07 -22.53
C HIS A 1 17.84 -7.05 -21.49
N ARG A 2 18.82 -6.21 -21.84
CA ARG A 2 19.17 -5.05 -21.03
C ARG A 2 18.14 -3.95 -21.35
N HIS A 3 17.26 -3.66 -20.44
CA HIS A 3 16.46 -2.43 -20.49
C HIS A 3 17.42 -1.28 -20.16
N ARG A 4 17.75 -0.48 -21.17
CA ARG A 4 18.50 0.75 -20.94
C ARG A 4 17.51 1.77 -20.41
N GLY A 5 17.67 2.15 -19.15
CA GLY A 5 16.94 3.26 -18.59
C GLY A 5 17.35 4.59 -19.21
N GLU A 6 16.53 5.57 -19.02
CA GLU A 6 16.80 6.95 -19.39
C GLU A 6 17.35 7.71 -18.17
N MET A 7 18.36 8.53 -18.40
CA MET A 7 18.89 9.43 -17.37
C MET A 7 18.06 10.72 -17.37
N VAL A 8 17.26 10.92 -16.35
CA VAL A 8 16.51 12.17 -16.17
C VAL A 8 17.44 13.23 -15.60
N HIS A 9 17.57 14.33 -16.32
CA HIS A 9 18.50 15.43 -16.01
C HIS A 9 19.95 14.99 -15.74
N GLY A 10 20.36 13.84 -16.30
CA GLY A 10 21.73 13.33 -16.12
C GLY A 10 22.05 12.82 -14.71
N VAL A 11 21.07 12.74 -13.82
CA VAL A 11 21.29 12.46 -12.39
C VAL A 11 20.64 11.16 -11.93
N VAL A 12 19.42 10.88 -12.39
CA VAL A 12 18.65 9.73 -11.93
C VAL A 12 18.39 8.76 -13.08
N PRO A 13 18.87 7.52 -13.02
CA PRO A 13 18.50 6.50 -13.98
C PRO A 13 17.07 6.03 -13.72
N ILE A 14 16.18 6.21 -14.69
CA ILE A 14 14.84 5.63 -14.67
C ILE A 14 14.84 4.40 -15.56
N HIS A 15 14.45 3.27 -15.00
CA HIS A 15 14.31 2.01 -15.69
C HIS A 15 12.87 1.52 -15.55
N ALA A 16 12.41 0.75 -16.55
CA ALA A 16 11.16 0.02 -16.40
C ALA A 16 11.26 -0.94 -15.21
N GLU A 17 10.23 -0.95 -14.37
CA GLU A 17 10.15 -1.89 -13.26
C GLU A 17 9.76 -3.28 -13.79
N VAL A 18 10.47 -4.29 -13.34
CA VAL A 18 10.16 -5.70 -13.61
C VAL A 18 9.99 -6.40 -12.28
N ALA A 19 8.79 -6.91 -12.05
CA ALA A 19 8.47 -7.61 -10.82
C ALA A 19 8.11 -9.07 -11.10
N ASN A 20 8.67 -9.97 -10.31
CA ASN A 20 8.26 -11.38 -10.31
C ASN A 20 7.12 -11.56 -9.31
N LEU A 21 5.95 -11.94 -9.82
CA LEU A 21 4.74 -12.18 -9.02
C LEU A 21 4.58 -13.65 -8.58
N ASP A 22 5.44 -14.55 -9.04
CA ASP A 22 5.32 -15.97 -8.71
C ASP A 22 5.81 -16.25 -7.29
N ARG A 23 5.04 -17.02 -6.56
CA ARG A 23 5.37 -17.59 -5.26
C ARG A 23 4.77 -18.99 -5.15
N SER A 24 5.46 -19.89 -4.48
CA SER A 24 5.00 -21.29 -4.32
C SER A 24 3.84 -21.41 -3.33
N ILE A 25 3.74 -20.49 -2.38
CA ILE A 25 2.65 -20.45 -1.40
C ILE A 25 1.72 -19.32 -1.80
N VAL A 26 0.46 -19.62 -2.04
CA VAL A 26 -0.54 -18.63 -2.44
C VAL A 26 -1.72 -18.64 -1.50
N PHE A 27 -1.99 -17.48 -0.91
CA PHE A 27 -3.24 -17.20 -0.19
C PHE A 27 -4.16 -16.47 -1.14
N THR A 28 -5.30 -17.08 -1.50
CA THR A 28 -6.18 -16.53 -2.49
C THR A 28 -7.62 -16.42 -2.01
N GLY A 29 -8.25 -15.30 -2.31
CA GLY A 29 -9.68 -15.10 -2.17
C GLY A 29 -10.46 -15.58 -3.42
N PRO A 30 -11.79 -15.59 -3.38
CA PRO A 30 -12.60 -15.80 -4.54
C PRO A 30 -12.35 -14.69 -5.59
N PRO A 31 -12.73 -14.91 -6.86
CA PRO A 31 -12.60 -13.88 -7.88
C PRO A 31 -13.27 -12.58 -7.43
N LEU A 32 -12.50 -11.49 -7.49
CA LEU A 32 -13.03 -10.17 -7.20
C LEU A 32 -13.71 -9.67 -8.48
N HIS A 33 -15.02 -9.47 -8.42
CA HIS A 33 -15.78 -8.94 -9.55
C HIS A 33 -15.71 -7.40 -9.55
N TRP A 34 -14.51 -6.84 -9.70
CA TRP A 34 -14.35 -5.38 -9.76
C TRP A 34 -14.98 -4.71 -10.99
N ARG A 35 -15.40 -5.50 -11.97
CA ARG A 35 -16.09 -4.96 -13.15
C ARG A 35 -17.54 -4.58 -12.86
N GLU A 36 -18.10 -4.99 -11.73
CA GLU A 36 -19.46 -4.66 -11.30
C GLU A 36 -19.47 -3.51 -10.26
N VAL A 37 -18.47 -2.66 -10.28
CA VAL A 37 -18.20 -1.63 -9.26
C VAL A 37 -19.10 -0.40 -9.39
N GLU A 38 -20.25 -0.50 -9.98
CA GLU A 38 -21.30 0.51 -9.79
C GLU A 38 -22.07 0.34 -8.48
N LYS A 39 -21.86 -0.77 -7.80
CA LYS A 39 -22.42 -0.98 -6.45
C LYS A 39 -21.31 -1.36 -5.49
N PRO A 40 -21.28 -0.72 -4.32
CA PRO A 40 -20.30 -1.07 -3.30
C PRO A 40 -20.37 -2.56 -3.04
N ILE A 41 -19.26 -3.24 -3.23
CA ILE A 41 -19.13 -4.63 -2.81
C ILE A 41 -19.16 -4.62 -1.28
N ARG A 42 -20.35 -4.46 -0.71
CA ARG A 42 -20.56 -4.76 0.70
C ARG A 42 -20.25 -6.24 0.87
N GLY A 43 -19.11 -6.55 1.43
CA GLY A 43 -18.66 -7.90 1.67
C GLY A 43 -17.81 -8.49 0.56
N GLY A 44 -16.91 -7.72 -0.05
CA GLY A 44 -15.83 -8.28 -0.85
C GLY A 44 -15.23 -9.47 -0.09
N GLN A 45 -15.21 -10.64 -0.73
CA GLN A 45 -14.81 -11.90 -0.10
C GLN A 45 -13.29 -12.09 -0.15
N GLY A 46 -12.53 -11.00 -0.27
CA GLY A 46 -11.08 -11.06 -0.25
C GLY A 46 -10.56 -11.64 1.07
N ILE A 47 -9.49 -12.37 1.00
CA ILE A 47 -8.83 -12.84 2.20
C ILE A 47 -8.10 -11.68 2.89
N THR A 48 -7.97 -11.79 4.18
CA THR A 48 -7.14 -10.92 5.00
C THR A 48 -6.21 -11.77 5.84
N THR A 49 -4.95 -11.37 5.97
CA THR A 49 -4.00 -11.99 6.87
C THR A 49 -3.72 -11.00 8.00
N VAL A 50 -4.10 -11.35 9.21
CA VAL A 50 -4.04 -10.43 10.35
C VAL A 50 -3.28 -11.08 11.49
N GLN A 51 -2.29 -10.38 12.02
CA GLN A 51 -1.73 -10.63 13.33
C GLN A 51 -2.20 -9.54 14.28
N ALA A 52 -2.87 -9.92 15.34
CA ALA A 52 -3.41 -8.99 16.32
C ALA A 52 -2.86 -9.27 17.73
N GLY A 53 -2.67 -8.20 18.47
CA GLY A 53 -2.32 -8.20 19.91
C GLY A 53 -1.15 -9.07 20.29
N GLY A 54 0.03 -8.51 20.60
CA GLY A 54 1.15 -9.18 21.26
C GLY A 54 1.73 -10.45 20.59
N GLY A 55 1.29 -10.77 19.37
CA GLY A 55 1.74 -11.95 18.64
C GLY A 55 2.93 -11.65 17.72
N LEU A 56 3.31 -12.63 16.93
CA LEU A 56 4.39 -12.56 15.96
C LEU A 56 3.84 -12.84 14.55
N MET A 57 4.14 -11.98 13.59
CA MET A 57 3.95 -12.28 12.17
C MET A 57 5.29 -12.32 11.47
N VAL A 58 5.62 -13.49 10.92
CA VAL A 58 6.69 -13.64 9.93
C VAL A 58 6.06 -14.22 8.68
N MET A 59 5.91 -13.40 7.65
CA MET A 59 5.39 -13.82 6.35
C MET A 59 6.48 -13.60 5.32
N GLU A 60 6.96 -14.68 4.74
CA GLU A 60 8.05 -14.62 3.78
C GLU A 60 7.72 -15.42 2.52
N TRP A 61 8.08 -14.83 1.36
CA TRP A 61 8.03 -15.48 0.06
C TRP A 61 6.67 -16.10 -0.31
N ALA A 62 5.60 -15.52 0.20
CA ALA A 62 4.23 -15.90 -0.11
C ALA A 62 3.60 -14.89 -1.09
N ARG A 63 2.53 -15.31 -1.75
CA ARG A 63 1.65 -14.45 -2.55
C ARG A 63 0.28 -14.38 -1.89
N VAL A 64 -0.22 -13.18 -1.76
CA VAL A 64 -1.57 -12.88 -1.29
C VAL A 64 -2.29 -12.22 -2.46
N GLU A 65 -3.29 -12.88 -3.01
CA GLU A 65 -4.00 -12.35 -4.16
C GLU A 65 -5.49 -12.25 -3.92
N ARG A 66 -6.14 -11.33 -4.64
CA ARG A 66 -7.58 -11.08 -4.49
C ARG A 66 -7.96 -10.87 -3.04
N CYS A 67 -7.24 -9.99 -2.39
CA CYS A 67 -7.25 -9.81 -0.95
C CYS A 67 -7.86 -8.49 -0.53
N GLY A 68 -8.07 -8.35 0.77
CA GLY A 68 -8.68 -7.18 1.36
C GLY A 68 -10.19 -7.14 1.16
N ARG A 69 -10.83 -6.30 1.95
CA ARG A 69 -12.27 -6.02 1.88
C ARG A 69 -12.49 -4.53 2.09
N VAL A 70 -13.62 -4.02 1.66
CA VAL A 70 -13.96 -2.60 1.78
C VAL A 70 -14.05 -2.12 3.24
N ALA A 71 -14.34 -3.02 4.18
CA ALA A 71 -14.47 -2.66 5.58
C ALA A 71 -13.13 -2.28 6.22
N LEU A 72 -13.17 -1.34 7.16
CA LEU A 72 -12.03 -0.90 7.95
C LEU A 72 -11.33 -2.09 8.64
N GLY A 73 -10.01 -2.08 8.65
CA GLY A 73 -9.20 -3.13 9.29
C GLY A 73 -9.10 -4.43 8.49
N GLN A 74 -9.81 -4.57 7.37
CA GLN A 74 -9.81 -5.78 6.56
C GLN A 74 -8.87 -5.62 5.35
N TYR A 75 -7.59 -5.51 5.64
CA TYR A 75 -6.51 -5.28 4.68
C TYR A 75 -5.87 -6.59 4.20
N CYS A 76 -5.08 -6.56 3.15
CA CYS A 76 -4.48 -7.79 2.60
C CYS A 76 -3.52 -8.44 3.60
N VAL A 77 -2.56 -7.67 4.12
CA VAL A 77 -1.63 -8.08 5.17
C VAL A 77 -1.66 -7.04 6.28
N HIS A 78 -1.97 -7.41 7.50
CA HIS A 78 -2.25 -6.48 8.56
C HIS A 78 -1.55 -6.83 9.87
N LEU A 79 -0.57 -6.04 10.25
CA LEU A 79 0.01 -6.02 11.59
C LEU A 79 -0.87 -5.11 12.45
N HIS A 80 -1.77 -5.71 13.25
CA HIS A 80 -2.82 -5.01 13.96
C HIS A 80 -2.58 -4.93 15.46
N LEU A 81 -2.19 -3.76 15.94
CA LEU A 81 -1.95 -3.48 17.38
C LEU A 81 -1.00 -4.49 18.03
N VAL A 82 0.04 -4.88 17.31
CA VAL A 82 1.01 -5.88 17.80
C VAL A 82 1.90 -5.28 18.90
N GLY A 83 2.05 -3.97 18.90
CA GLY A 83 2.97 -3.27 19.79
C GLY A 83 4.41 -3.37 19.29
N LYS A 84 5.36 -3.45 20.20
CA LYS A 84 6.79 -3.58 19.85
C LYS A 84 7.08 -4.99 19.34
N CYS A 85 7.52 -5.11 18.09
CA CYS A 85 7.79 -6.39 17.45
C CYS A 85 8.98 -6.35 16.49
N ALA A 86 10.18 -6.32 17.03
CA ALA A 86 11.40 -6.33 16.22
C ALA A 86 11.61 -7.63 15.41
N SER A 87 10.89 -8.69 15.76
CA SER A 87 10.91 -9.95 15.03
C SER A 87 9.78 -10.09 14.01
N CYS A 88 8.84 -9.13 13.95
CA CYS A 88 7.82 -9.13 12.92
C CYS A 88 8.43 -8.77 11.55
N ALA A 89 8.12 -9.57 10.56
CA ALA A 89 8.61 -9.37 9.20
C ALA A 89 7.57 -9.73 8.15
N VAL A 90 7.43 -8.88 7.16
CA VAL A 90 6.77 -9.16 5.88
C VAL A 90 7.83 -8.97 4.79
N ARG A 91 8.34 -10.09 4.27
CA ARG A 91 9.51 -10.08 3.38
C ARG A 91 9.28 -10.90 2.11
N GLY A 92 9.63 -10.33 0.95
CA GLY A 92 9.52 -11.01 -0.33
C GLY A 92 8.09 -11.43 -0.69
N VAL A 93 7.09 -10.87 -0.03
CA VAL A 93 5.67 -11.14 -0.26
C VAL A 93 5.20 -10.43 -1.51
N VAL A 94 4.33 -11.08 -2.26
CA VAL A 94 3.59 -10.47 -3.36
C VAL A 94 2.15 -10.24 -2.91
N VAL A 95 1.69 -9.00 -3.02
CA VAL A 95 0.26 -8.66 -2.95
C VAL A 95 -0.19 -8.36 -4.38
N ASP A 96 -1.07 -9.20 -4.93
CA ASP A 96 -1.48 -9.11 -6.32
C ASP A 96 -2.99 -8.96 -6.45
N GLY A 97 -3.41 -7.81 -6.89
CA GLY A 97 -4.81 -7.49 -7.06
C GLY A 97 -5.60 -7.56 -5.75
N GLY A 98 -5.84 -6.44 -5.13
CA GLY A 98 -6.59 -6.37 -3.88
C GLY A 98 -7.45 -5.11 -3.80
N VAL A 99 -8.30 -5.06 -2.79
CA VAL A 99 -9.07 -3.87 -2.43
C VAL A 99 -8.63 -3.39 -1.05
N ASN A 100 -8.78 -2.10 -0.80
CA ASN A 100 -8.35 -1.46 0.44
C ASN A 100 -6.81 -1.40 0.55
N LYS A 101 -6.21 -1.66 1.68
CA LYS A 101 -4.77 -1.53 1.91
C LYS A 101 -4.03 -2.84 1.61
N GLY A 102 -2.81 -2.73 1.11
CA GLY A 102 -1.92 -3.88 0.87
C GLY A 102 -1.28 -4.38 2.15
N ILE A 103 -0.17 -3.77 2.54
CA ILE A 103 0.54 -4.11 3.78
C ILE A 103 0.33 -2.97 4.77
N THR A 104 -0.30 -3.28 5.89
CA THR A 104 -0.65 -2.29 6.91
C THR A 104 0.12 -2.51 8.20
N ILE A 105 0.71 -1.44 8.69
CA ILE A 105 1.37 -1.35 9.99
C ILE A 105 0.47 -0.47 10.87
N HIS A 106 -0.23 -1.11 11.81
CA HIS A 106 -1.19 -0.47 12.69
C HIS A 106 -0.81 -0.72 14.14
N GLY A 107 -0.50 0.33 14.88
CA GLY A 107 -0.07 0.25 16.28
C GLY A 107 1.06 -0.75 16.51
N THR A 108 1.97 -0.86 15.54
CA THR A 108 3.08 -1.82 15.54
C THR A 108 4.39 -1.08 15.34
N HIS A 109 5.41 -1.44 16.11
CA HIS A 109 6.70 -0.77 16.16
C HIS A 109 7.84 -1.74 15.90
N ASP A 110 8.93 -1.23 15.32
CA ASP A 110 10.18 -1.97 15.05
C ASP A 110 10.04 -3.16 14.07
N ALA A 111 8.93 -3.25 13.35
CA ALA A 111 8.72 -4.32 12.35
C ALA A 111 9.46 -4.04 11.04
N THR A 112 9.72 -5.09 10.27
CA THR A 112 10.35 -5.01 8.96
C THR A 112 9.36 -5.36 7.84
N VAL A 113 9.25 -4.48 6.84
CA VAL A 113 8.47 -4.66 5.61
C VAL A 113 9.43 -4.45 4.44
N GLU A 114 9.98 -5.55 3.89
CA GLU A 114 11.04 -5.41 2.89
C GLU A 114 10.91 -6.37 1.71
N GLU A 115 11.44 -5.92 0.55
CA GLU A 115 11.52 -6.74 -0.66
C GLU A 115 10.17 -7.26 -1.16
N ASN A 116 9.08 -6.58 -0.81
CA ASN A 116 7.74 -6.95 -1.22
C ASN A 116 7.40 -6.35 -2.59
N VAL A 117 6.49 -7.01 -3.28
CA VAL A 117 5.87 -6.50 -4.49
C VAL A 117 4.39 -6.29 -4.22
N VAL A 118 3.89 -5.07 -4.41
CA VAL A 118 2.46 -4.79 -4.41
C VAL A 118 2.07 -4.36 -5.81
N TYR A 119 1.16 -5.11 -6.43
CA TYR A 119 0.77 -4.93 -7.81
C TYR A 119 -0.74 -4.84 -7.95
N ASP A 120 -1.22 -3.87 -8.73
CA ASP A 120 -2.64 -3.66 -9.07
C ASP A 120 -3.59 -3.63 -7.86
N LEU A 121 -3.18 -2.93 -6.81
CA LEU A 121 -3.98 -2.78 -5.60
C LEU A 121 -4.82 -1.50 -5.65
N ARG A 122 -6.05 -1.58 -5.22
CA ARG A 122 -6.91 -0.42 -5.01
C ARG A 122 -6.78 0.05 -3.56
N GLY A 123 -6.08 1.14 -3.36
CA GLY A 123 -5.76 1.72 -2.06
C GLY A 123 -4.26 1.84 -1.83
N ALA A 124 -3.85 2.19 -0.62
CA ALA A 124 -2.44 2.32 -0.32
C ALA A 124 -1.74 0.96 -0.37
N SER A 125 -0.64 0.88 -1.09
CA SER A 125 0.17 -0.35 -1.14
C SER A 125 0.81 -0.65 0.19
N ILE A 126 1.33 0.38 0.88
CA ILE A 126 1.82 0.30 2.26
C ILE A 126 1.15 1.42 3.06
N TYR A 127 0.64 1.06 4.23
CA TYR A 127 -0.13 1.96 5.09
C TYR A 127 0.37 1.93 6.53
N VAL A 128 0.67 3.10 7.09
CA VAL A 128 1.03 3.30 8.49
C VAL A 128 -0.09 4.11 9.15
N GLU A 129 -0.87 3.48 10.03
CA GLU A 129 -2.27 3.84 10.29
C GLU A 129 -2.50 4.84 11.41
N ASP A 130 -1.88 4.69 12.59
CA ASP A 130 -2.30 5.41 13.80
C ASP A 130 -1.56 6.71 14.09
N GLY A 131 -0.41 6.92 13.44
CA GLY A 131 0.42 8.08 13.69
C GLY A 131 1.37 7.95 14.88
N ASN A 132 1.34 6.83 15.60
CA ASN A 132 2.22 6.55 16.73
C ASN A 132 3.23 5.42 16.45
N GLU A 133 3.18 4.84 15.28
CA GLU A 133 4.11 3.78 14.88
C GLU A 133 5.51 4.36 14.69
N VAL A 134 6.51 3.71 15.27
CA VAL A 134 7.91 4.15 15.22
C VAL A 134 8.86 3.00 14.96
N GLY A 135 9.98 3.30 14.31
CA GLY A 135 11.09 2.38 14.15
C GLY A 135 10.85 1.25 13.14
N ASN A 136 9.74 1.27 12.42
CA ASN A 136 9.50 0.27 11.37
C ASN A 136 10.40 0.55 10.17
N LEU A 137 10.93 -0.51 9.57
CA LEU A 137 11.75 -0.46 8.36
C LEU A 137 10.92 -0.87 7.15
N VAL A 138 10.65 0.07 6.26
CA VAL A 138 9.99 -0.13 4.96
C VAL A 138 11.05 -0.01 3.88
N LYS A 139 11.51 -1.16 3.33
CA LYS A 139 12.74 -1.17 2.53
C LYS A 139 12.61 -1.99 1.24
N ASN A 140 13.17 -1.46 0.15
CA ASN A 140 13.31 -2.16 -1.12
C ASN A 140 11.99 -2.76 -1.67
N ASN A 141 10.85 -2.17 -1.37
CA ASN A 141 9.57 -2.63 -1.89
C ASN A 141 9.34 -2.07 -3.29
N ALA A 142 8.72 -2.87 -4.16
CA ALA A 142 8.26 -2.46 -5.49
C ALA A 142 6.73 -2.31 -5.45
N LEU A 143 6.25 -1.08 -5.59
CA LEU A 143 4.84 -0.71 -5.51
C LEU A 143 4.38 -0.25 -6.89
N ILE A 144 3.65 -1.09 -7.59
CA ILE A 144 3.36 -0.92 -9.01
C ILE A 144 1.85 -0.83 -9.22
N CYS A 145 1.43 0.30 -9.74
CA CYS A 145 0.09 0.47 -10.29
C CYS A 145 0.21 0.38 -11.82
N PRO A 146 -0.30 -0.68 -12.46
CA PRO A 146 -0.16 -0.83 -13.89
C PRO A 146 -0.99 0.25 -14.59
N SER A 147 -0.31 1.25 -15.17
CA SER A 147 -0.94 2.20 -16.08
C SER A 147 -1.17 1.50 -17.41
N PHE A 148 -2.37 1.08 -17.66
CA PHE A 148 -2.74 0.65 -19.00
C PHE A 148 -2.94 1.91 -19.84
N GLY A 149 -1.85 2.39 -20.42
CA GLY A 149 -1.90 3.49 -21.37
C GLY A 149 -2.96 3.25 -22.42
N GLY A 150 -3.66 4.27 -22.87
CA GLY A 150 -4.87 4.27 -23.68
C GLY A 150 -4.89 3.52 -25.00
N GLY A 151 -4.29 2.37 -25.07
CA GLY A 151 -4.20 1.40 -26.15
C GLY A 151 -4.80 0.07 -25.75
N GLY A 152 -6.03 0.04 -25.47
CA GLY A 152 -6.89 -1.07 -25.86
C GLY A 152 -6.76 -2.40 -25.18
N LEU A 153 -6.42 -2.68 -24.01
CA LEU A 153 -6.80 -3.95 -23.34
C LEU A 153 -6.93 -3.80 -21.81
N GLY A 154 -6.62 -2.69 -21.28
CA GLY A 154 -6.58 -2.56 -19.85
C GLY A 154 -7.24 -1.30 -19.37
N GLY A 155 -8.52 -1.31 -19.23
CA GLY A 155 -9.08 -0.47 -18.21
C GLY A 155 -9.33 1.00 -18.49
N VAL A 156 -9.57 1.38 -19.71
CA VAL A 156 -10.50 2.46 -19.98
C VAL A 156 -11.90 1.84 -19.99
N ALA A 157 -12.52 1.76 -18.84
CA ALA A 157 -13.95 1.58 -18.82
C ALA A 157 -14.54 2.89 -19.31
N ASN A 158 -14.97 2.90 -20.55
CA ASN A 158 -15.81 3.95 -21.07
C ASN A 158 -17.21 3.71 -20.49
N ASP A 159 -17.61 4.49 -19.50
CA ASP A 159 -18.95 4.42 -18.93
C ASP A 159 -20.03 5.00 -19.87
N GLY A 160 -19.67 5.24 -21.14
CA GLY A 160 -20.54 5.90 -22.10
C GLY A 160 -20.59 7.41 -21.93
N SER A 161 -20.01 7.98 -20.90
CA SER A 161 -19.95 9.44 -20.66
C SER A 161 -18.73 10.12 -21.27
N GLY A 162 -17.86 9.36 -21.91
CA GLY A 162 -16.57 9.83 -22.40
C GLY A 162 -15.51 10.02 -21.31
N ARG A 163 -15.78 9.63 -20.06
CA ARG A 163 -14.81 9.64 -18.98
C ARG A 163 -13.89 8.43 -19.10
N VAL A 164 -12.62 8.70 -19.19
CA VAL A 164 -11.58 7.71 -19.07
C VAL A 164 -11.44 7.37 -17.59
N LEU A 165 -11.98 6.24 -17.17
CA LEU A 165 -11.71 5.72 -15.84
C LEU A 165 -10.31 5.10 -15.88
N GLN A 166 -9.31 5.83 -15.45
CA GLN A 166 -7.98 5.28 -15.23
C GLN A 166 -8.06 4.21 -14.14
N ARG A 167 -7.70 2.99 -14.49
CA ARG A 167 -7.74 1.84 -13.57
C ARG A 167 -6.79 1.93 -12.40
N CYS A 168 -5.76 2.73 -12.57
CA CYS A 168 -4.74 3.00 -11.56
C CYS A 168 -4.97 4.29 -10.81
N VAL A 169 -6.10 4.91 -10.96
CA VAL A 169 -6.52 5.80 -9.92
C VAL A 169 -6.64 4.91 -8.70
N CYS A 170 -5.95 5.24 -7.65
CA CYS A 170 -6.21 4.67 -6.34
C CYS A 170 -7.62 5.12 -5.90
N ASP A 171 -8.59 4.96 -6.77
CA ASP A 171 -10.00 5.04 -6.45
C ASP A 171 -10.32 3.82 -5.61
N CYS A 172 -9.85 3.85 -4.42
CA CYS A 172 -10.59 3.29 -3.33
C CYS A 172 -12.01 3.80 -3.56
N VAL A 173 -12.91 2.88 -3.77
CA VAL A 173 -14.32 3.19 -4.01
C VAL A 173 -14.71 4.31 -3.04
N PRO A 174 -14.89 5.56 -3.49
CA PRO A 174 -14.89 6.73 -2.59
C PRO A 174 -16.05 6.72 -1.61
N GLU A 175 -17.01 5.86 -1.83
CA GLU A 175 -18.28 5.89 -1.11
C GLU A 175 -18.34 4.98 0.10
N HIS A 176 -17.33 4.14 0.34
CA HIS A 176 -17.45 3.06 1.30
C HIS A 176 -16.32 2.85 2.28
N ALA A 177 -15.24 3.55 2.13
CA ALA A 177 -14.21 3.56 3.14
C ALA A 177 -14.43 4.76 4.04
N ASP A 178 -15.01 4.57 5.19
CA ASP A 178 -15.25 5.64 6.17
C ASP A 178 -13.95 6.33 6.61
N SER A 179 -12.80 5.71 6.35
CA SER A 179 -11.48 6.24 6.69
C SER A 179 -10.64 6.69 5.50
N ASP A 180 -10.98 6.37 4.25
CA ASP A 180 -9.98 6.28 3.19
C ASP A 180 -10.17 7.24 2.02
N LYS A 181 -11.13 8.15 2.07
CA LYS A 181 -11.46 9.06 0.95
C LYS A 181 -10.30 9.93 0.47
N ASN A 182 -9.24 10.04 1.25
CA ASN A 182 -8.11 10.93 0.96
C ASN A 182 -6.75 10.20 1.03
N GLU A 183 -6.74 8.88 1.13
CA GLU A 183 -5.52 8.11 1.38
C GLU A 183 -4.98 7.47 0.10
N GLN A 184 -4.85 8.27 -0.94
CA GLN A 184 -4.44 7.82 -2.27
C GLN A 184 -2.93 7.98 -2.44
N ALA A 185 -2.20 7.00 -1.98
CA ALA A 185 -0.76 6.96 -2.20
C ALA A 185 -0.26 5.51 -2.22
N ALA A 186 0.86 5.28 -2.91
CA ALA A 186 1.53 3.98 -2.81
C ALA A 186 1.98 3.71 -1.37
N ILE A 187 2.62 4.71 -0.74
CA ILE A 187 2.98 4.69 0.67
C ILE A 187 2.22 5.82 1.35
N TYR A 188 1.26 5.48 2.19
CA TYR A 188 0.51 6.44 2.98
C TYR A 188 0.85 6.30 4.45
N VAL A 189 1.22 7.40 5.11
CA VAL A 189 1.66 7.38 6.50
C VAL A 189 1.00 8.49 7.31
N LEU A 190 0.56 8.14 8.51
CA LEU A 190 0.25 9.12 9.55
C LEU A 190 1.47 9.35 10.45
N SER A 191 2.35 8.37 10.61
CA SER A 191 3.60 8.52 11.35
C SER A 191 4.81 8.52 10.44
N PRO A 192 5.53 9.65 10.32
CA PRO A 192 6.75 9.71 9.53
C PRO A 192 7.97 9.14 10.28
N SER A 193 7.84 8.77 11.56
CA SER A 193 8.93 8.30 12.42
C SER A 193 9.33 6.86 12.15
N ASN A 194 9.32 6.47 10.88
CA ASN A 194 9.72 5.17 10.36
C ASN A 194 10.74 5.35 9.24
N ASP A 195 11.48 4.30 8.92
CA ASP A 195 12.49 4.31 7.88
C ASP A 195 11.91 3.84 6.54
N PHE A 196 12.04 4.67 5.51
CA PHE A 196 11.64 4.37 4.13
C PHE A 196 12.87 4.41 3.24
N VAL A 197 13.38 3.24 2.85
CA VAL A 197 14.69 3.11 2.20
C VAL A 197 14.62 2.27 0.93
N GLY A 198 15.06 2.82 -0.19
CA GLY A 198 15.23 2.07 -1.43
C GLY A 198 13.93 1.58 -2.09
N ASN A 199 12.77 2.11 -1.71
CA ASN A 199 11.50 1.70 -2.29
C ASN A 199 11.34 2.25 -3.72
N ARG A 200 10.67 1.49 -4.56
CA ARG A 200 10.37 1.86 -5.94
C ARG A 200 8.87 1.94 -6.13
N VAL A 201 8.40 3.06 -6.63
CA VAL A 201 6.99 3.32 -6.90
C VAL A 201 6.82 3.70 -8.35
N CYS A 202 5.90 3.01 -9.03
CA CYS A 202 5.59 3.25 -10.42
C CYS A 202 4.08 3.32 -10.63
N GLY A 203 3.62 4.31 -11.42
CA GLY A 203 2.25 4.42 -11.90
C GLY A 203 1.21 4.90 -10.88
N HIS A 204 1.60 5.26 -9.67
CA HIS A 204 0.70 5.84 -8.68
C HIS A 204 0.56 7.35 -8.83
N GLU A 205 -0.62 7.89 -8.53
CA GLU A 205 -0.84 9.34 -8.50
C GLU A 205 0.04 10.02 -7.45
N ASN A 206 0.06 9.47 -6.25
CA ASN A 206 0.96 9.88 -5.17
C ASN A 206 1.86 8.71 -4.79
N ALA A 207 3.17 8.90 -4.90
CA ALA A 207 4.11 7.84 -4.52
C ALA A 207 4.23 7.72 -2.99
N PHE A 208 4.30 8.85 -2.31
CA PHE A 208 4.38 8.94 -0.86
C PHE A 208 3.50 10.10 -0.38
N PHE A 209 2.70 9.84 0.62
CA PHE A 209 1.86 10.86 1.23
C PHE A 209 1.92 10.74 2.75
N SER A 210 2.30 11.83 3.41
CA SER A 210 2.26 11.92 4.86
C SER A 210 1.17 12.89 5.26
N ASN A 211 0.16 12.39 5.97
CA ASN A 211 -0.98 13.19 6.36
C ASN A 211 -0.75 13.83 7.73
N HIS A 212 -0.44 15.11 7.70
CA HIS A 212 -0.26 15.93 8.89
C HIS A 212 -1.34 17.01 9.03
N GLN A 213 -2.53 16.78 8.49
CA GLN A 213 -3.58 17.81 8.54
C GLN A 213 -3.88 18.21 9.98
N GLY A 214 -3.47 19.40 10.32
CA GLY A 214 -3.59 19.97 11.63
C GLY A 214 -5.01 19.88 12.19
N GLY A 215 -5.16 19.38 13.38
CA GLY A 215 -6.41 19.31 14.12
C GLY A 215 -7.29 18.10 13.85
N ARG A 216 -6.94 17.21 12.96
CA ARG A 216 -7.61 15.91 12.81
C ARG A 216 -6.61 14.81 13.15
N ASN A 217 -6.69 14.34 14.35
CA ASN A 217 -5.97 13.17 14.81
C ASN A 217 -6.68 11.93 14.28
N TRP A 218 -6.11 11.27 13.29
CA TRP A 218 -6.72 10.11 12.63
C TRP A 218 -6.17 8.91 13.32
N GLY A 219 -5.73 8.41 14.02
CA GLY A 219 -5.30 7.20 14.63
C GLY A 219 -5.48 7.19 16.15
N ILE A 220 -5.50 6.02 16.72
CA ILE A 220 -5.68 5.82 18.16
C ILE A 220 -4.58 6.56 18.95
N GLY A 221 -3.33 6.48 18.49
CA GLY A 221 -2.21 7.16 19.14
C GLY A 221 -2.34 8.68 19.12
N ALA A 222 -2.67 9.24 17.97
CA ALA A 222 -2.85 10.67 17.79
C ALA A 222 -4.16 11.16 18.44
N ALA A 223 -5.26 10.44 18.28
CA ALA A 223 -6.57 10.78 18.85
C ALA A 223 -6.53 10.86 20.40
N ASN A 224 -5.70 10.05 21.01
CA ASN A 224 -5.51 10.07 22.47
C ASN A 224 -4.51 11.15 22.95
N GLY A 225 -4.07 12.04 22.06
CA GLY A 225 -3.12 13.10 22.39
C GLY A 225 -1.72 12.60 22.77
N LYS A 226 -1.39 11.37 22.46
CA LYS A 226 -0.10 10.76 22.77
C LYS A 226 1.01 11.12 21.80
N VAL A 227 0.64 11.54 20.61
CA VAL A 227 1.57 11.90 19.53
C VAL A 227 1.12 13.19 18.87
N CYS A 228 2.05 14.12 18.71
CA CYS A 228 1.87 15.31 17.89
C CYS A 228 2.51 15.06 16.53
N LEU A 229 1.72 14.76 15.52
CA LEU A 229 2.21 14.43 14.18
C LEU A 229 3.05 15.55 13.56
N LEU A 230 2.69 16.80 13.80
CA LEU A 230 3.42 17.98 13.32
C LEU A 230 4.83 18.12 13.93
N SER A 231 5.06 17.51 15.08
CA SER A 231 6.33 17.56 15.79
C SER A 231 7.06 16.23 15.80
N SER A 232 6.51 15.21 15.14
CA SER A 232 7.13 13.89 15.06
C SER A 232 8.35 13.95 14.13
N PRO A 233 9.50 13.42 14.56
CA PRO A 233 10.68 13.40 13.70
C PRO A 233 10.43 12.48 12.51
N PHE A 234 10.96 12.86 11.37
CA PHE A 234 11.01 11.98 10.21
C PHE A 234 12.11 10.93 10.41
N GLY A 235 11.84 9.69 10.08
CA GLY A 235 12.86 8.64 10.00
C GLY A 235 13.75 8.82 8.77
N ARG A 236 14.53 7.81 8.43
CA ARG A 236 15.33 7.84 7.20
C ARG A 236 14.42 7.80 5.97
N PHE A 237 14.74 8.65 5.01
CA PHE A 237 14.06 8.66 3.71
C PHE A 237 15.12 8.70 2.60
N GLU A 238 15.62 7.52 2.21
CA GLU A 238 16.84 7.40 1.42
C GLU A 238 16.66 6.47 0.22
N GLY A 239 17.20 6.85 -0.93
CA GLY A 239 17.29 5.99 -2.10
C GLY A 239 15.96 5.54 -2.71
N ASN A 240 14.85 6.15 -2.32
CA ASN A 240 13.55 5.86 -2.89
C ASN A 240 13.46 6.44 -4.31
N VAL A 241 12.85 5.70 -5.22
CA VAL A 241 12.67 6.10 -6.62
C VAL A 241 11.19 6.07 -6.96
N PHE A 242 10.67 7.20 -7.41
CA PHE A 242 9.26 7.38 -7.74
C PHE A 242 9.15 7.88 -9.19
N HIS A 243 8.35 7.19 -9.99
CA HIS A 243 8.11 7.57 -11.38
C HIS A 243 6.77 7.03 -11.91
N ASN A 244 6.30 7.60 -12.99
CA ASN A 244 5.16 7.16 -13.78
C ASN A 244 5.58 6.52 -15.09
#